data_5bc4b439ee17e3ec5fe21ccb1fb9ea59
#
_entry.id   5bc4b439ee17e3ec5fe21ccb1fb9ea59
#
_cell.length_a   1.000
_cell.length_b   1.000
_cell.length_c   1.000
_cell.angle_alpha   90.00
_cell.angle_beta   90.00
_cell.angle_gamma   90.00
#
_symmetry.space_group_name_H-M   'P 1'
#
loop_
_entity.id
_entity.type
_entity.pdbx_description
1 polymer ?
#
loop_
_entity_poly.entity_id
_entity_poly.type
_entity_poly.pdbx_seq_one_letter_code
_entity_poly.pdbx_strand_id
1 'polypeptide(L)'
;MIIGGFSAYSGVVDWAKMREIADSIGAYLFVDMAHVAGLVAAGVYPNPVPHAHVVTTTTHKTLAGPRGGLILAKGGSEELYKKLNSAVFPGGQGGPLMHVIAGKAVALKEAMEPEFKTYQQQVAKNAKAMVEVFLERGYKVVSGGTDNHLFLVDLVDKNLTGKEADAALGRANITVNKNSVPNDPKSPFVTSGIRVGTPAITRRGFKEAEAKELAGWMCDVLDSINDEAVIERIKGKVLDICSRYPVYA
;
A
#
# COMPACT_ATOMS: atom_id res chain seq x y z
N MET A 1 -22.28 11.09 6.24
CA MET A 1 -21.51 10.04 5.57
C MET A 1 -20.31 9.70 6.43
N ILE A 2 -20.01 8.41 6.60
CA ILE A 2 -18.75 7.91 7.18
C ILE A 2 -17.84 7.49 6.04
N ILE A 3 -16.58 7.86 6.12
CA ILE A 3 -15.55 7.50 5.12
C ILE A 3 -14.59 6.50 5.76
N GLY A 4 -14.45 5.32 5.18
CA GLY A 4 -13.48 4.30 5.53
C GLY A 4 -12.40 4.18 4.45
N GLY A 5 -11.23 3.72 4.84
CA GLY A 5 -10.09 3.52 3.95
C GLY A 5 -8.81 4.14 4.51
N PHE A 6 -7.69 3.78 3.92
CA PHE A 6 -6.37 4.19 4.44
C PHE A 6 -5.31 4.12 3.35
N SER A 7 -4.19 4.79 3.61
CA SER A 7 -2.98 4.73 2.76
C SER A 7 -1.74 4.28 3.53
N ALA A 8 -1.84 4.11 4.85
CA ALA A 8 -0.70 3.82 5.72
C ALA A 8 -1.03 2.89 6.91
N TYR A 9 -2.29 2.51 7.09
CA TYR A 9 -2.69 1.57 8.14
C TYR A 9 -2.33 0.13 7.76
N SER A 10 -1.66 -0.57 8.67
CA SER A 10 -1.14 -1.92 8.43
C SER A 10 -2.05 -3.06 8.92
N GLY A 11 -3.08 -2.76 9.70
CA GLY A 11 -4.00 -3.77 10.24
C GLY A 11 -5.22 -4.02 9.34
N VAL A 12 -6.16 -4.79 9.88
CA VAL A 12 -7.44 -5.12 9.26
C VAL A 12 -8.53 -4.16 9.73
N VAL A 13 -9.39 -3.72 8.79
CA VAL A 13 -10.59 -2.93 9.09
C VAL A 13 -11.82 -3.83 9.08
N ASP A 14 -12.63 -3.74 10.14
CA ASP A 14 -13.92 -4.42 10.22
C ASP A 14 -14.99 -3.58 9.50
N TRP A 15 -15.22 -3.91 8.22
CA TRP A 15 -16.20 -3.22 7.40
C TRP A 15 -17.66 -3.44 7.84
N ALA A 16 -17.94 -4.61 8.44
CA ALA A 16 -19.28 -4.91 8.97
C ALA A 16 -19.58 -4.00 10.15
N LYS A 17 -18.61 -3.84 11.06
CA LYS A 17 -18.75 -2.93 12.22
C LYS A 17 -18.87 -1.47 11.79
N MET A 18 -18.11 -1.04 10.78
CA MET A 18 -18.25 0.30 10.22
C MET A 18 -19.64 0.52 9.62
N ARG A 19 -20.22 -0.52 8.98
CA ARG A 19 -21.59 -0.46 8.45
C ARG A 19 -22.63 -0.33 9.58
N GLU A 20 -22.54 -1.12 10.63
CA GLU A 20 -23.42 -1.00 11.80
C GLU A 20 -23.41 0.42 12.40
N ILE A 21 -22.19 1.00 12.54
CA ILE A 21 -22.04 2.38 13.03
C ILE A 21 -22.70 3.38 12.07
N ALA A 22 -22.52 3.23 10.77
CA ALA A 22 -23.13 4.12 9.79
C ALA A 22 -24.66 4.05 9.84
N ASP A 23 -25.20 2.85 9.91
CA ASP A 23 -26.65 2.62 9.99
C ASP A 23 -27.26 3.19 11.28
N SER A 24 -26.56 3.08 12.43
CA SER A 24 -27.03 3.60 13.71
C SER A 24 -27.30 5.10 13.74
N ILE A 25 -26.69 5.86 12.82
CA ILE A 25 -26.85 7.32 12.70
C ILE A 25 -27.47 7.73 11.34
N GLY A 26 -28.00 6.78 10.57
CA GLY A 26 -28.58 7.04 9.25
C GLY A 26 -27.60 7.60 8.22
N ALA A 27 -26.30 7.26 8.33
CA ALA A 27 -25.27 7.76 7.44
C ALA A 27 -24.93 6.77 6.32
N TYR A 28 -24.50 7.28 5.17
CA TYR A 28 -23.86 6.44 4.15
C TYR A 28 -22.48 6.01 4.62
N LEU A 29 -22.13 4.75 4.35
CA LEU A 29 -20.75 4.27 4.43
C LEU A 29 -20.12 4.31 3.03
N PHE A 30 -19.07 5.14 2.89
CA PHE A 30 -18.21 5.22 1.72
C PHE A 30 -16.85 4.61 2.06
N VAL A 31 -16.33 3.71 1.22
CA VAL A 31 -15.01 3.09 1.46
C VAL A 31 -14.10 3.30 0.26
N ASP A 32 -12.91 3.85 0.50
CA ASP A 32 -11.82 3.82 -0.47
C ASP A 32 -10.87 2.67 -0.17
N MET A 33 -10.91 1.61 -0.99
CA MET A 33 -10.06 0.44 -0.83
C MET A 33 -8.79 0.48 -1.71
N ALA A 34 -8.44 1.64 -2.25
CA ALA A 34 -7.38 1.77 -3.27
C ALA A 34 -6.09 1.06 -2.92
N HIS A 35 -5.63 1.16 -1.66
CA HIS A 35 -4.40 0.52 -1.24
C HIS A 35 -4.46 -1.01 -1.18
N VAL A 36 -5.60 -1.57 -0.82
CA VAL A 36 -5.79 -3.01 -0.61
C VAL A 36 -6.61 -3.70 -1.70
N ALA A 37 -7.01 -3.00 -2.75
CA ALA A 37 -7.91 -3.53 -3.78
C ALA A 37 -7.43 -4.85 -4.41
N GLY A 38 -6.13 -5.00 -4.65
CA GLY A 38 -5.56 -6.26 -5.15
C GLY A 38 -5.67 -7.39 -4.15
N LEU A 39 -5.43 -7.13 -2.86
CA LEU A 39 -5.58 -8.11 -1.78
C LEU A 39 -7.05 -8.51 -1.60
N VAL A 40 -7.96 -7.54 -1.72
CA VAL A 40 -9.42 -7.78 -1.67
C VAL A 40 -9.86 -8.65 -2.84
N ALA A 41 -9.43 -8.34 -4.07
CA ALA A 41 -9.75 -9.13 -5.27
C ALA A 41 -9.23 -10.57 -5.17
N ALA A 42 -8.07 -10.77 -4.55
CA ALA A 42 -7.47 -12.09 -4.31
C ALA A 42 -8.04 -12.83 -3.09
N GLY A 43 -8.95 -12.22 -2.32
CA GLY A 43 -9.48 -12.79 -1.08
C GLY A 43 -8.47 -12.88 0.06
N VAL A 44 -7.42 -12.05 0.04
CA VAL A 44 -6.35 -11.98 1.07
C VAL A 44 -6.66 -10.92 2.12
N TYR A 45 -7.55 -9.96 1.83
CA TYR A 45 -7.99 -8.91 2.73
C TYR A 45 -9.53 -8.81 2.72
N PRO A 46 -10.18 -8.42 3.82
CA PRO A 46 -11.64 -8.31 3.89
C PRO A 46 -12.24 -7.40 2.81
N ASN A 47 -13.32 -7.87 2.19
CA ASN A 47 -13.99 -7.17 1.10
C ASN A 47 -15.01 -6.14 1.64
N PRO A 48 -14.85 -4.83 1.36
CA PRO A 48 -15.80 -3.80 1.79
C PRO A 48 -17.09 -3.77 0.96
N VAL A 49 -17.10 -4.32 -0.26
CA VAL A 49 -18.22 -4.19 -1.21
C VAL A 49 -19.56 -4.70 -0.67
N PRO A 50 -19.65 -5.80 0.10
CA PRO A 50 -20.91 -6.24 0.71
C PRO A 50 -21.44 -5.30 1.79
N HIS A 51 -20.59 -4.47 2.39
CA HIS A 51 -20.91 -3.63 3.56
C HIS A 51 -21.09 -2.15 3.22
N ALA A 52 -20.31 -1.62 2.30
CA ALA A 52 -20.34 -0.20 1.96
C ALA A 52 -21.43 0.12 0.94
N HIS A 53 -21.99 1.32 1.02
CA HIS A 53 -22.93 1.84 0.02
C HIS A 53 -22.24 2.19 -1.29
N VAL A 54 -21.02 2.75 -1.18
CA VAL A 54 -20.17 3.09 -2.31
C VAL A 54 -18.73 2.72 -1.96
N VAL A 55 -18.03 2.09 -2.89
CA VAL A 55 -16.62 1.76 -2.78
C VAL A 55 -15.86 2.40 -3.94
N THR A 56 -14.77 3.06 -3.64
CA THR A 56 -13.83 3.52 -4.67
C THR A 56 -12.51 2.77 -4.59
N THR A 57 -11.82 2.72 -5.70
CA THR A 57 -10.44 2.23 -5.76
C THR A 57 -9.68 2.88 -6.89
N THR A 58 -8.36 2.92 -6.76
CA THR A 58 -7.46 3.09 -7.90
C THR A 58 -7.19 1.72 -8.55
N THR A 59 -6.87 1.72 -9.83
CA THR A 59 -6.49 0.50 -10.55
C THR A 59 -4.98 0.24 -10.57
N HIS A 60 -4.15 1.20 -10.17
CA HIS A 60 -2.69 1.21 -10.36
C HIS A 60 -1.85 0.93 -9.09
N LYS A 61 -2.47 0.51 -7.98
CA LYS A 61 -1.76 0.12 -6.75
C LYS A 61 -1.66 -1.40 -6.68
N THR A 62 -2.12 -2.02 -5.60
CA THR A 62 -2.07 -3.48 -5.44
C THR A 62 -2.85 -4.24 -6.50
N LEU A 63 -3.82 -3.61 -7.17
CA LEU A 63 -4.55 -4.20 -8.31
C LEU A 63 -3.70 -4.31 -9.58
N ALA A 64 -2.53 -3.65 -9.63
CA ALA A 64 -1.50 -3.77 -10.67
C ALA A 64 -1.93 -3.39 -12.10
N GLY A 65 -2.95 -2.54 -12.24
CA GLY A 65 -3.46 -2.04 -13.52
C GLY A 65 -2.94 -0.66 -13.89
N PRO A 66 -3.48 -0.04 -14.95
CA PRO A 66 -3.11 1.30 -15.39
C PRO A 66 -3.61 2.36 -14.40
N ARG A 67 -3.05 3.58 -14.50
CA ARG A 67 -3.53 4.71 -13.71
C ARG A 67 -4.98 5.02 -14.04
N GLY A 68 -5.81 5.05 -13.01
CA GLY A 68 -7.23 5.33 -13.11
C GLY A 68 -7.97 4.99 -11.84
N GLY A 69 -9.27 5.26 -11.82
CA GLY A 69 -10.19 4.94 -10.74
C GLY A 69 -11.29 3.99 -11.18
N LEU A 70 -11.96 3.42 -10.20
CA LEU A 70 -13.14 2.59 -10.35
C LEU A 70 -14.08 2.90 -9.19
N ILE A 71 -15.38 3.01 -9.48
CA ILE A 71 -16.44 3.18 -8.49
C ILE A 71 -17.34 1.95 -8.54
N LEU A 72 -17.57 1.35 -7.38
CA LEU A 72 -18.47 0.21 -7.19
C LEU A 72 -19.57 0.60 -6.24
N ALA A 73 -20.81 0.21 -6.56
CA ALA A 73 -21.94 0.38 -5.67
C ALA A 73 -22.82 -0.87 -5.76
N LYS A 74 -23.24 -1.40 -4.60
CA LYS A 74 -24.08 -2.59 -4.53
C LYS A 74 -25.24 -2.35 -3.56
N GLY A 75 -26.45 -2.73 -3.98
CA GLY A 75 -27.64 -2.58 -3.13
C GLY A 75 -28.11 -1.15 -2.94
N GLY A 76 -27.65 -0.21 -3.75
CA GLY A 76 -28.12 1.17 -3.79
C GLY A 76 -29.42 1.34 -4.61
N SER A 77 -30.02 2.53 -4.51
CA SER A 77 -31.18 2.89 -5.35
C SER A 77 -30.73 3.28 -6.77
N GLU A 78 -31.65 3.15 -7.73
CA GLU A 78 -31.46 3.67 -9.08
C GLU A 78 -31.07 5.17 -9.09
N GLU A 79 -31.60 5.94 -8.15
CA GLU A 79 -31.30 7.35 -8.00
C GLU A 79 -29.81 7.54 -7.60
N LEU A 80 -29.28 6.72 -6.66
CA LEU A 80 -27.88 6.76 -6.27
C LEU A 80 -26.98 6.47 -7.47
N TYR A 81 -27.29 5.43 -8.25
CA TYR A 81 -26.49 5.07 -9.43
C TYR A 81 -26.48 6.18 -10.49
N LYS A 82 -27.64 6.81 -10.74
CA LYS A 82 -27.74 7.96 -11.65
C LYS A 82 -26.90 9.13 -11.16
N LYS A 83 -26.93 9.44 -9.86
CA LYS A 83 -26.11 10.51 -9.26
C LYS A 83 -24.61 10.21 -9.38
N LEU A 84 -24.17 8.98 -9.11
CA LEU A 84 -22.76 8.58 -9.27
C LEU A 84 -22.31 8.73 -10.72
N ASN A 85 -23.09 8.23 -11.69
CA ASN A 85 -22.77 8.38 -13.11
C ASN A 85 -22.71 9.83 -13.54
N SER A 86 -23.69 10.65 -13.16
CA SER A 86 -23.73 12.08 -13.48
C SER A 86 -22.59 12.86 -12.85
N ALA A 87 -22.17 12.51 -11.65
CA ALA A 87 -21.01 13.13 -10.99
C ALA A 87 -19.68 12.82 -11.70
N VAL A 88 -19.58 11.63 -12.30
CA VAL A 88 -18.42 11.28 -13.13
C VAL A 88 -18.50 11.99 -14.47
N PHE A 89 -19.62 11.83 -15.21
CA PHE A 89 -19.81 12.47 -16.50
C PHE A 89 -21.26 12.97 -16.64
N PRO A 90 -21.48 14.24 -16.97
CA PRO A 90 -20.47 15.28 -17.30
C PRO A 90 -19.92 16.06 -16.09
N GLY A 91 -20.19 15.63 -14.84
CA GLY A 91 -19.91 16.41 -13.65
C GLY A 91 -18.42 16.73 -13.43
N GLY A 92 -17.55 15.71 -13.53
CA GLY A 92 -16.12 15.86 -13.24
C GLY A 92 -15.20 15.46 -14.39
N GLN A 93 -15.68 14.71 -15.38
CA GLN A 93 -14.88 14.17 -16.48
C GLN A 93 -15.54 14.43 -17.84
N GLY A 94 -14.76 14.27 -18.92
CA GLY A 94 -15.17 14.37 -20.31
C GLY A 94 -14.82 13.11 -21.09
N GLY A 95 -14.20 13.28 -22.28
CA GLY A 95 -13.83 12.17 -23.15
C GLY A 95 -12.92 11.16 -22.48
N PRO A 96 -13.27 9.86 -22.50
CA PRO A 96 -12.50 8.82 -21.81
C PRO A 96 -11.22 8.45 -22.56
N LEU A 97 -10.19 8.06 -21.81
CA LEU A 97 -8.95 7.50 -22.36
C LEU A 97 -9.14 6.00 -22.65
N MET A 98 -9.53 5.64 -23.89
CA MET A 98 -9.91 4.28 -24.23
C MET A 98 -8.77 3.27 -24.08
N HIS A 99 -7.51 3.67 -24.34
CA HIS A 99 -6.34 2.81 -24.09
C HIS A 99 -6.16 2.47 -22.58
N VAL A 100 -6.49 3.40 -21.68
CA VAL A 100 -6.51 3.13 -20.22
C VAL A 100 -7.64 2.17 -19.87
N ILE A 101 -8.82 2.32 -20.46
CA ILE A 101 -9.95 1.41 -20.23
C ILE A 101 -9.60 0.01 -20.74
N ALA A 102 -9.00 -0.13 -21.91
CA ALA A 102 -8.50 -1.41 -22.41
C ALA A 102 -7.46 -2.04 -21.45
N GLY A 103 -6.52 -1.24 -20.97
CA GLY A 103 -5.56 -1.69 -19.94
C GLY A 103 -6.22 -2.14 -18.64
N LYS A 104 -7.30 -1.45 -18.20
CA LYS A 104 -8.09 -1.91 -17.03
C LYS A 104 -8.73 -3.27 -17.28
N ALA A 105 -9.28 -3.51 -18.48
CA ALA A 105 -9.90 -4.79 -18.82
C ALA A 105 -8.90 -5.93 -18.76
N VAL A 106 -7.68 -5.74 -19.26
CA VAL A 106 -6.58 -6.71 -19.17
C VAL A 106 -6.22 -6.97 -17.70
N ALA A 107 -5.96 -5.92 -16.93
CA ALA A 107 -5.58 -6.05 -15.51
C ALA A 107 -6.67 -6.73 -14.66
N LEU A 108 -7.94 -6.44 -14.92
CA LEU A 108 -9.05 -7.10 -14.22
C LEU A 108 -9.16 -8.58 -14.61
N LYS A 109 -8.88 -8.94 -15.87
CA LYS A 109 -8.81 -10.35 -16.27
C LYS A 109 -7.64 -11.07 -15.57
N GLU A 110 -6.45 -10.48 -15.56
CA GLU A 110 -5.30 -11.02 -14.83
C GLU A 110 -5.59 -11.20 -13.34
N ALA A 111 -6.33 -10.25 -12.73
CA ALA A 111 -6.72 -10.33 -11.32
C ALA A 111 -7.68 -11.49 -11.00
N MET A 112 -8.31 -12.12 -12.00
CA MET A 112 -9.15 -13.30 -11.84
C MET A 112 -8.36 -14.62 -11.90
N GLU A 113 -7.10 -14.59 -12.33
CA GLU A 113 -6.28 -15.78 -12.50
C GLU A 113 -5.68 -16.25 -11.15
N PRO A 114 -5.44 -17.56 -10.97
CA PRO A 114 -4.87 -18.10 -9.73
C PRO A 114 -3.50 -17.52 -9.36
N GLU A 115 -2.70 -17.15 -10.35
CA GLU A 115 -1.37 -16.55 -10.20
C GLU A 115 -1.45 -15.21 -9.48
N PHE A 116 -2.50 -14.43 -9.75
CA PHE A 116 -2.72 -13.16 -9.04
C PHE A 116 -2.97 -13.36 -7.55
N LYS A 117 -3.73 -14.40 -7.19
CA LYS A 117 -3.93 -14.78 -5.78
C LYS A 117 -2.62 -15.17 -5.11
N THR A 118 -1.82 -15.99 -5.77
CA THR A 118 -0.49 -16.40 -5.30
C THR A 118 0.42 -15.20 -5.10
N TYR A 119 0.42 -14.26 -6.05
CA TYR A 119 1.16 -13.00 -5.95
C TYR A 119 0.73 -12.18 -4.72
N GLN A 120 -0.57 -11.96 -4.51
CA GLN A 120 -1.05 -11.17 -3.38
C GLN A 120 -0.77 -11.83 -2.01
N GLN A 121 -0.83 -13.16 -1.95
CA GLN A 121 -0.41 -13.91 -0.77
C GLN A 121 1.08 -13.70 -0.47
N GLN A 122 1.92 -13.72 -1.51
CA GLN A 122 3.36 -13.48 -1.35
C GLN A 122 3.65 -12.04 -0.94
N VAL A 123 2.88 -11.07 -1.45
CA VAL A 123 2.97 -9.66 -1.02
C VAL A 123 2.80 -9.53 0.49
N ALA A 124 1.77 -10.15 1.06
CA ALA A 124 1.53 -10.12 2.51
C ALA A 124 2.60 -10.86 3.31
N LYS A 125 3.09 -12.02 2.82
CA LYS A 125 4.19 -12.77 3.45
C LYS A 125 5.48 -11.95 3.50
N ASN A 126 5.84 -11.31 2.39
CA ASN A 126 7.03 -10.46 2.33
C ASN A 126 6.94 -9.28 3.31
N ALA A 127 5.75 -8.66 3.44
CA ALA A 127 5.56 -7.58 4.40
C ALA A 127 5.76 -8.05 5.85
N LYS A 128 5.21 -9.20 6.22
CA LYS A 128 5.43 -9.80 7.54
C LYS A 128 6.90 -10.14 7.79
N ALA A 129 7.57 -10.74 6.81
CA ALA A 129 8.98 -11.09 6.91
C ALA A 129 9.88 -9.87 7.11
N MET A 130 9.58 -8.74 6.42
CA MET A 130 10.31 -7.48 6.64
C MET A 130 10.04 -6.91 8.03
N VAL A 131 8.80 -6.93 8.51
CA VAL A 131 8.44 -6.46 9.86
C VAL A 131 9.22 -7.21 10.93
N GLU A 132 9.34 -8.54 10.83
CA GLU A 132 10.13 -9.35 11.76
C GLU A 132 11.56 -8.81 11.92
N VAL A 133 12.24 -8.52 10.80
CA VAL A 133 13.60 -7.98 10.82
C VAL A 133 13.67 -6.60 11.49
N PHE A 134 12.72 -5.70 11.19
CA PHE A 134 12.69 -4.38 11.83
C PHE A 134 12.49 -4.49 13.35
N LEU A 135 11.61 -5.37 13.80
CA LEU A 135 11.39 -5.62 15.23
C LEU A 135 12.62 -6.24 15.90
N GLU A 136 13.26 -7.24 15.29
CA GLU A 136 14.51 -7.85 15.77
C GLU A 136 15.65 -6.84 15.90
N ARG A 137 15.69 -5.84 14.99
CA ARG A 137 16.67 -4.75 14.99
C ARG A 137 16.28 -3.60 15.94
N GLY A 138 15.23 -3.78 16.75
CA GLY A 138 14.79 -2.79 17.75
C GLY A 138 14.15 -1.54 17.14
N TYR A 139 13.57 -1.63 15.94
CA TYR A 139 12.71 -0.59 15.39
C TYR A 139 11.26 -0.78 15.84
N LYS A 140 10.58 0.32 16.05
CA LYS A 140 9.16 0.31 16.37
C LYS A 140 8.34 0.28 15.07
N VAL A 141 7.50 -0.74 14.92
CA VAL A 141 6.53 -0.82 13.84
C VAL A 141 5.17 -0.39 14.37
N VAL A 142 4.54 0.57 13.71
CA VAL A 142 3.21 1.06 14.11
C VAL A 142 2.21 -0.11 14.07
N SER A 143 1.34 -0.20 15.06
CA SER A 143 0.40 -1.32 15.29
C SER A 143 1.08 -2.67 15.56
N GLY A 144 2.38 -2.71 15.79
CA GLY A 144 3.14 -3.92 16.16
C GLY A 144 3.33 -4.92 15.02
N GLY A 145 2.86 -4.62 13.79
CA GLY A 145 2.95 -5.55 12.67
C GLY A 145 2.19 -5.12 11.43
N THR A 146 1.92 -6.10 10.57
CA THR A 146 1.09 -5.90 9.37
C THR A 146 0.26 -7.11 9.01
N ASP A 147 -0.96 -6.86 8.52
CA ASP A 147 -1.88 -7.85 7.93
C ASP A 147 -2.11 -7.61 6.44
N ASN A 148 -1.36 -6.69 5.84
CA ASN A 148 -1.51 -6.36 4.43
C ASN A 148 -0.16 -6.19 3.71
N HIS A 149 -0.05 -5.28 2.75
CA HIS A 149 1.08 -5.11 1.84
C HIS A 149 2.09 -4.05 2.29
N LEU A 150 1.83 -3.37 3.41
CA LEU A 150 2.67 -2.25 3.88
C LEU A 150 2.78 -2.26 5.41
N PHE A 151 3.75 -1.50 5.91
CA PHE A 151 3.88 -1.17 7.32
C PHE A 151 4.53 0.20 7.50
N LEU A 152 4.33 0.79 8.67
CA LEU A 152 4.99 2.02 9.08
C LEU A 152 6.08 1.72 10.10
N VAL A 153 7.26 2.26 9.89
CA VAL A 153 8.35 2.27 10.88
C VAL A 153 8.33 3.62 11.57
N ASP A 154 8.21 3.59 12.90
CA ASP A 154 8.29 4.76 13.77
C ASP A 154 9.77 5.00 14.12
N LEU A 155 10.29 6.16 13.79
CA LEU A 155 11.70 6.54 13.97
C LEU A 155 11.91 7.53 15.13
N VAL A 156 10.85 7.87 15.89
CA VAL A 156 10.93 8.83 16.99
C VAL A 156 12.00 8.41 18.03
N ASP A 157 11.96 7.15 18.46
CA ASP A 157 12.90 6.64 19.47
C ASP A 157 14.35 6.48 18.94
N LYS A 158 14.52 6.52 17.62
CA LYS A 158 15.85 6.52 16.95
C LYS A 158 16.39 7.92 16.73
N ASN A 159 15.64 8.98 17.08
CA ASN A 159 15.97 10.38 16.82
C ASN A 159 16.21 10.68 15.32
N LEU A 160 15.52 9.94 14.43
CA LEU A 160 15.58 10.13 12.99
C LEU A 160 14.26 10.75 12.49
N THR A 161 14.36 11.56 11.45
CA THR A 161 13.18 12.03 10.74
C THR A 161 12.87 11.15 9.53
N GLY A 162 11.60 11.12 9.12
CA GLY A 162 11.22 10.45 7.88
C GLY A 162 11.93 11.04 6.66
N LYS A 163 12.18 12.35 6.67
CA LYS A 163 12.90 13.04 5.58
C LYS A 163 14.36 12.58 5.47
N GLU A 164 15.08 12.45 6.58
CA GLU A 164 16.47 11.96 6.60
C GLU A 164 16.53 10.49 6.17
N ALA A 165 15.62 9.66 6.69
CA ALA A 165 15.53 8.25 6.35
C ALA A 165 15.22 8.03 4.86
N ASP A 166 14.25 8.74 4.29
CA ASP A 166 13.91 8.69 2.86
C ASP A 166 15.11 9.08 1.99
N ALA A 167 15.81 10.16 2.35
CA ALA A 167 17.00 10.62 1.62
C ALA A 167 18.16 9.61 1.69
N ALA A 168 18.46 9.04 2.85
CA ALA A 168 19.56 8.07 3.02
C ALA A 168 19.27 6.75 2.29
N LEU A 169 18.07 6.20 2.45
CA LEU A 169 17.64 5.00 1.73
C LEU A 169 17.63 5.23 0.21
N GLY A 170 17.21 6.43 -0.24
CA GLY A 170 17.25 6.82 -1.65
C GLY A 170 18.67 6.79 -2.22
N ARG A 171 19.69 7.23 -1.47
CA ARG A 171 21.12 7.12 -1.88
C ARG A 171 21.54 5.67 -2.04
N ALA A 172 20.98 4.76 -1.24
CA ALA A 172 21.23 3.32 -1.35
C ALA A 172 20.34 2.63 -2.43
N ASN A 173 19.63 3.38 -3.28
CA ASN A 173 18.66 2.88 -4.28
C ASN A 173 17.48 2.11 -3.67
N ILE A 174 17.10 2.42 -2.44
CA ILE A 174 15.93 1.87 -1.77
C ILE A 174 14.86 2.96 -1.66
N THR A 175 13.76 2.79 -2.39
CA THR A 175 12.67 3.77 -2.40
C THR A 175 11.65 3.48 -1.31
N VAL A 176 11.40 4.47 -0.46
CA VAL A 176 10.34 4.46 0.56
C VAL A 176 9.56 5.77 0.48
N ASN A 177 8.58 5.95 1.36
CA ASN A 177 7.91 7.23 1.54
C ASN A 177 8.11 7.69 2.98
N LYS A 178 8.55 8.93 3.21
CA LYS A 178 8.38 9.55 4.51
C LYS A 178 6.90 9.60 4.87
N ASN A 179 6.57 9.32 6.11
CA ASN A 179 5.17 9.25 6.56
C ASN A 179 5.06 9.69 8.02
N SER A 180 4.01 10.45 8.34
CA SER A 180 3.70 10.73 9.75
C SER A 180 3.32 9.46 10.48
N VAL A 181 3.71 9.39 11.74
CA VAL A 181 3.29 8.34 12.69
C VAL A 181 2.20 8.86 13.62
N PRO A 182 1.45 8.01 14.32
CA PRO A 182 0.48 8.46 15.31
C PRO A 182 1.13 9.38 16.35
N ASN A 183 0.50 10.53 16.61
CA ASN A 183 1.01 11.58 17.50
C ASN A 183 2.40 12.12 17.11
N ASP A 184 2.67 12.21 15.82
CA ASP A 184 3.96 12.63 15.28
C ASP A 184 4.39 14.01 15.83
N PRO A 185 5.57 14.12 16.46
CA PRO A 185 6.07 15.39 17.01
C PRO A 185 6.58 16.35 15.92
N LYS A 186 6.73 15.90 14.68
CA LYS A 186 7.24 16.71 13.55
C LYS A 186 6.12 17.14 12.62
N SER A 187 6.39 18.16 11.83
CA SER A 187 5.44 18.62 10.80
C SER A 187 5.26 17.59 9.69
N PRO A 188 4.13 17.63 8.94
CA PRO A 188 3.88 16.72 7.81
C PRO A 188 4.93 16.80 6.68
N PHE A 189 5.72 17.88 6.62
CA PHE A 189 6.80 18.03 5.64
C PHE A 189 8.09 17.32 6.04
N VAL A 190 8.26 17.00 7.32
CA VAL A 190 9.44 16.35 7.89
C VAL A 190 9.13 14.92 8.25
N THR A 191 8.08 14.68 9.05
CA THR A 191 7.59 13.41 9.57
C THR A 191 8.59 12.67 10.47
N SER A 192 8.13 11.68 11.21
CA SER A 192 8.98 10.86 12.09
C SER A 192 8.90 9.38 11.74
N GLY A 193 8.47 9.03 10.54
CA GLY A 193 8.41 7.65 10.10
C GLY A 193 8.60 7.49 8.60
N ILE A 194 8.70 6.23 8.20
CA ILE A 194 8.71 5.79 6.81
C ILE A 194 7.66 4.72 6.58
N ARG A 195 7.04 4.75 5.39
CA ARG A 195 6.15 3.68 4.93
C ARG A 195 6.90 2.78 3.97
N VAL A 196 6.86 1.48 4.26
CA VAL A 196 7.45 0.43 3.46
C VAL A 196 6.35 -0.44 2.87
N GLY A 197 6.46 -0.82 1.60
CA GLY A 197 5.50 -1.67 0.93
C GLY A 197 6.17 -2.70 0.03
N THR A 198 5.54 -3.85 -0.14
CA THR A 198 6.13 -5.02 -0.77
C THR A 198 5.61 -5.39 -2.18
N PRO A 199 4.54 -4.78 -2.74
CA PRO A 199 4.03 -5.19 -4.05
C PRO A 199 5.07 -5.15 -5.16
N ALA A 200 5.90 -4.09 -5.21
CA ALA A 200 6.90 -3.91 -6.27
C ALA A 200 8.00 -4.98 -6.23
N ILE A 201 8.57 -5.24 -5.05
CA ILE A 201 9.61 -6.27 -4.90
C ILE A 201 9.05 -7.68 -5.14
N THR A 202 7.81 -7.94 -4.70
CA THR A 202 7.14 -9.22 -4.95
C THR A 202 6.89 -9.45 -6.44
N ARG A 203 6.50 -8.40 -7.20
CA ARG A 203 6.32 -8.50 -8.66
C ARG A 203 7.63 -8.80 -9.39
N ARG A 204 8.75 -8.40 -8.84
CA ARG A 204 10.09 -8.76 -9.33
C ARG A 204 10.49 -10.20 -9.02
N GLY A 205 9.77 -10.91 -8.15
CA GLY A 205 10.04 -12.29 -7.79
C GLY A 205 10.63 -12.49 -6.39
N PHE A 206 10.77 -11.43 -5.58
CA PHE A 206 11.23 -11.55 -4.20
C PHE A 206 10.28 -12.41 -3.38
N LYS A 207 10.87 -13.28 -2.57
CA LYS A 207 10.19 -14.03 -1.51
C LYS A 207 10.68 -13.57 -0.15
N GLU A 208 10.33 -14.29 0.90
CA GLU A 208 10.60 -13.91 2.28
C GLU A 208 12.10 -13.75 2.56
N ALA A 209 12.96 -14.57 1.94
CA ALA A 209 14.42 -14.51 2.14
C ALA A 209 14.99 -13.18 1.61
N GLU A 210 14.68 -12.83 0.37
CA GLU A 210 15.14 -11.57 -0.25
C GLU A 210 14.51 -10.35 0.44
N ALA A 211 13.25 -10.48 0.90
CA ALA A 211 12.57 -9.42 1.65
C ALA A 211 13.24 -9.17 3.02
N LYS A 212 13.61 -10.23 3.75
CA LYS A 212 14.38 -10.12 5.01
C LYS A 212 15.76 -9.51 4.78
N GLU A 213 16.44 -9.92 3.73
CA GLU A 213 17.76 -9.37 3.37
C GLU A 213 17.66 -7.86 3.09
N LEU A 214 16.68 -7.45 2.29
CA LEU A 214 16.41 -6.02 2.00
C LEU A 214 16.08 -5.24 3.27
N ALA A 215 15.24 -5.80 4.16
CA ALA A 215 14.92 -5.16 5.44
C ALA A 215 16.16 -4.98 6.33
N GLY A 216 17.05 -5.97 6.36
CA GLY A 216 18.35 -5.87 7.05
C GLY A 216 19.21 -4.74 6.49
N TRP A 217 19.30 -4.60 5.18
CA TRP A 217 20.02 -3.49 4.53
C TRP A 217 19.39 -2.13 4.83
N MET A 218 18.05 -2.06 4.88
CA MET A 218 17.37 -0.83 5.30
C MET A 218 17.76 -0.44 6.72
N CYS A 219 17.76 -1.39 7.65
CA CYS A 219 18.20 -1.14 9.02
C CYS A 219 19.67 -0.70 9.08
N ASP A 220 20.58 -1.33 8.31
CA ASP A 220 22.01 -0.95 8.25
C ASP A 220 22.19 0.52 7.82
N VAL A 221 21.43 0.96 6.80
CA VAL A 221 21.44 2.36 6.35
C VAL A 221 20.89 3.29 7.42
N LEU A 222 19.79 2.92 8.09
CA LEU A 222 19.17 3.74 9.12
C LEU A 222 20.03 3.84 10.40
N ASP A 223 20.71 2.76 10.78
CA ASP A 223 21.61 2.73 11.92
C ASP A 223 22.92 3.54 11.66
N SER A 224 23.23 3.79 10.38
CA SER A 224 24.46 4.48 9.93
C SER A 224 24.16 5.57 8.90
N ILE A 225 23.15 6.39 9.18
CA ILE A 225 22.49 7.29 8.21
C ILE A 225 23.44 8.34 7.57
N ASN A 226 24.54 8.67 8.24
CA ASN A 226 25.55 9.62 7.77
C ASN A 226 26.84 8.96 7.30
N ASP A 227 26.91 7.63 7.27
CA ASP A 227 28.09 6.88 6.81
C ASP A 227 27.95 6.52 5.33
N GLU A 228 28.60 7.32 4.47
CA GLU A 228 28.58 7.11 3.03
C GLU A 228 29.19 5.77 2.61
N ALA A 229 30.16 5.22 3.35
CA ALA A 229 30.76 3.93 3.02
C ALA A 229 29.76 2.78 3.22
N VAL A 230 28.93 2.86 4.28
CA VAL A 230 27.82 1.93 4.50
C VAL A 230 26.79 2.06 3.39
N ILE A 231 26.38 3.29 3.05
CA ILE A 231 25.36 3.56 2.03
C ILE A 231 25.80 3.03 0.67
N GLU A 232 27.03 3.31 0.22
CA GLU A 232 27.55 2.82 -1.06
C GLU A 232 27.72 1.29 -1.08
N ARG A 233 28.14 0.68 0.02
CA ARG A 233 28.18 -0.78 0.16
C ARG A 233 26.80 -1.40 0.01
N ILE A 234 25.78 -0.84 0.66
CA ILE A 234 24.40 -1.32 0.55
C ILE A 234 23.84 -1.10 -0.85
N LYS A 235 24.10 0.06 -1.46
CA LYS A 235 23.74 0.34 -2.86
C LYS A 235 24.29 -0.72 -3.83
N GLY A 236 25.56 -1.15 -3.63
CA GLY A 236 26.13 -2.24 -4.41
C GLY A 236 25.33 -3.55 -4.28
N LYS A 237 24.94 -3.91 -3.06
CA LYS A 237 24.09 -5.09 -2.80
C LYS A 237 22.69 -4.96 -3.45
N VAL A 238 22.09 -3.77 -3.37
CA VAL A 238 20.78 -3.50 -4.00
C VAL A 238 20.87 -3.61 -5.52
N LEU A 239 21.93 -3.11 -6.14
CA LEU A 239 22.14 -3.25 -7.59
C LEU A 239 22.34 -4.73 -7.98
N ASP A 240 23.12 -5.49 -7.19
CA ASP A 240 23.31 -6.92 -7.43
C ASP A 240 21.98 -7.70 -7.36
N ILE A 241 21.21 -7.56 -6.29
CA ILE A 241 19.92 -8.27 -6.18
C ILE A 241 18.96 -7.83 -7.28
N CYS A 242 18.93 -6.54 -7.64
CA CYS A 242 18.09 -6.03 -8.71
C CYS A 242 18.46 -6.60 -10.08
N SER A 243 19.73 -6.95 -10.33
CA SER A 243 20.15 -7.59 -11.59
C SER A 243 19.64 -9.03 -11.71
N ARG A 244 19.53 -9.73 -10.58
CA ARG A 244 18.99 -11.10 -10.50
C ARG A 244 17.46 -11.15 -10.64
N TYR A 245 16.80 -10.05 -10.29
CA TYR A 245 15.33 -9.91 -10.31
C TYR A 245 14.94 -8.68 -11.18
N PRO A 246 15.08 -8.74 -12.50
CA PRO A 246 14.76 -7.61 -13.38
C PRO A 246 13.26 -7.30 -13.37
N VAL A 247 12.90 -6.03 -13.65
CA VAL A 247 11.48 -5.59 -13.72
C VAL A 247 10.80 -6.20 -14.94
N TYR A 248 11.51 -6.28 -16.05
CA TYR A 248 11.06 -6.88 -17.30
C TYR A 248 11.99 -8.05 -17.61
N ALA A 249 11.44 -9.24 -17.61
CA ALA A 249 12.12 -10.49 -17.96
C ALA A 249 11.56 -11.06 -19.26
#